data_39c9aaf7fd2e45a5ddd996a133afbc8a
#
_entry.id   39c9aaf7fd2e45a5ddd996a133afbc8a
#
_cell.length_a   1.000
_cell.length_b   1.000
_cell.length_c   1.000
_cell.angle_alpha   90.00
_cell.angle_beta   90.00
_cell.angle_gamma   90.00
#
_symmetry.space_group_name_H-M   'P 1'
#
loop_
_entity.id
_entity.type
_entity.pdbx_description
1 polymer ?
#
loop_
_entity_poly.entity_id
_entity_poly.type
_entity_poly.pdbx_seq_one_letter_code
_entity_poly.pdbx_strand_id
1 'polypeptide(L)'
;LIIDYAAGMKHLADTGRFQCDCLIRASRRPEPGTVLELGQDITATVIEHRDRISVVCFNGGNDFLFRLKKAGKMPLPPYIKRDQNPEQGEGTPAQMDEQKDRQDYQTVYATAEGAVAAPTAGLHFTEDLLAALSAKGVDVVRITLHVGYGTFVPVRVKDIRDHQIHSEYFIVDEQAAEKINRARGAGCRVIAVGTTAVRTLEFCTDACGRISADQGRCDLFIYPGYRFKCVDAIITNFHLPESTLLMLISAFYDRERILDAYKVAVDEKYRFFSYGDAMFIE
;
A
#
# COMPACT_ATOMS: atom_id res chain seq x y z
N LEU A 1 10.67 4.16 10.66
CA LEU A 1 9.41 3.85 10.00
C LEU A 1 8.83 2.58 10.60
N ILE A 2 7.64 2.65 11.18
CA ILE A 2 6.86 1.49 11.62
C ILE A 2 6.35 0.78 10.36
N ILE A 3 6.58 -0.53 10.24
CA ILE A 3 6.18 -1.32 9.06
C ILE A 3 5.09 -2.36 9.36
N ASP A 4 4.85 -2.66 10.61
CA ASP A 4 3.74 -3.52 11.04
C ASP A 4 3.00 -2.91 12.24
N TYR A 5 2.20 -1.89 11.95
CA TYR A 5 1.40 -1.20 12.97
C TYR A 5 0.35 -2.12 13.60
N ALA A 6 -0.25 -3.02 12.81
CA ALA A 6 -1.27 -3.94 13.29
C ALA A 6 -0.70 -4.92 14.34
N ALA A 7 0.49 -5.46 14.10
CA ALA A 7 1.19 -6.29 15.10
C ALA A 7 1.51 -5.49 16.37
N GLY A 8 1.91 -4.21 16.21
CA GLY A 8 2.14 -3.31 17.34
C GLY A 8 0.89 -3.07 18.20
N MET A 9 -0.25 -2.85 17.56
CA MET A 9 -1.55 -2.69 18.25
C MET A 9 -1.98 -3.97 18.97
N LYS A 10 -1.80 -5.12 18.34
CA LYS A 10 -2.07 -6.42 18.98
C LYS A 10 -1.16 -6.62 20.18
N HIS A 11 0.14 -6.38 20.05
CA HIS A 11 1.07 -6.51 21.17
C HIS A 11 0.74 -5.53 22.32
N LEU A 12 0.29 -4.32 21.97
CA LEU A 12 -0.17 -3.34 22.98
C LEU A 12 -1.39 -3.85 23.75
N ALA A 13 -2.36 -4.44 23.05
CA ALA A 13 -3.55 -5.00 23.68
C ALA A 13 -3.21 -6.18 24.59
N ASP A 14 -2.29 -7.05 24.17
CA ASP A 14 -1.91 -8.26 24.89
C ASP A 14 -0.98 -7.99 26.10
N THR A 15 -0.10 -6.98 26.01
CA THR A 15 1.01 -6.79 26.98
C THR A 15 1.10 -5.39 27.58
N GLY A 16 0.31 -4.45 27.11
CA GLY A 16 0.40 -3.03 27.49
C GLY A 16 1.61 -2.30 26.88
N ARG A 17 2.34 -2.91 25.94
CA ARG A 17 3.51 -2.33 25.27
C ARG A 17 3.34 -2.36 23.77
N PHE A 18 3.66 -1.26 23.08
CA PHE A 18 3.63 -1.22 21.64
C PHE A 18 5.00 -1.70 21.08
N GLN A 19 5.03 -2.92 20.56
CA GLN A 19 6.23 -3.52 19.96
C GLN A 19 5.92 -3.99 18.55
N CYS A 20 6.75 -3.57 17.59
CA CYS A 20 6.53 -3.90 16.18
C CYS A 20 7.82 -3.86 15.36
N ASP A 21 7.71 -4.35 14.15
CA ASP A 21 8.77 -4.29 13.15
C ASP A 21 8.93 -2.85 12.62
N CYS A 22 10.18 -2.41 12.52
CA CYS A 22 10.56 -1.07 12.08
C CYS A 22 11.74 -1.08 11.11
N LEU A 23 11.79 -0.08 10.23
CA LEU A 23 13.01 0.31 9.53
C LEU A 23 13.63 1.50 10.24
N ILE A 24 14.90 1.37 10.62
CA ILE A 24 15.67 2.43 11.27
C ILE A 24 16.69 2.97 10.27
N ARG A 25 16.63 4.29 10.02
CA ARG A 25 17.65 5.01 9.25
C ARG A 25 18.55 5.76 10.21
N ALA A 26 19.80 5.35 10.31
CA ALA A 26 20.81 5.98 11.13
C ALA A 26 22.18 5.86 10.44
N SER A 27 23.14 6.70 10.81
CA SER A 27 24.52 6.64 10.32
C SER A 27 25.21 5.32 10.70
N ARG A 28 24.90 4.82 11.89
CA ARG A 28 25.27 3.49 12.38
C ARG A 28 24.01 2.80 12.92
N ARG A 29 23.83 1.52 12.58
CA ARG A 29 22.70 0.73 13.07
C ARG A 29 22.77 0.63 14.60
N PRO A 30 21.73 1.04 15.34
CA PRO A 30 21.75 0.95 16.80
C PRO A 30 21.69 -0.52 17.23
N GLU A 31 22.51 -0.89 18.24
CA GLU A 31 22.56 -2.24 18.78
C GLU A 31 21.30 -2.57 19.59
N PRO A 32 20.94 -3.87 19.75
CA PRO A 32 19.91 -4.28 20.69
C PRO A 32 20.16 -3.73 22.10
N GLY A 33 19.10 -3.24 22.76
CA GLY A 33 19.17 -2.53 24.05
C GLY A 33 19.37 -1.03 23.92
N THR A 34 19.69 -0.49 22.74
CA THR A 34 19.79 0.96 22.55
C THR A 34 18.43 1.62 22.69
N VAL A 35 18.37 2.70 23.46
CA VAL A 35 17.20 3.55 23.60
C VAL A 35 17.31 4.73 22.63
N LEU A 36 16.30 4.90 21.83
CA LEU A 36 16.16 5.98 20.84
C LEU A 36 15.18 7.02 21.38
N GLU A 37 15.55 8.28 21.33
CA GLU A 37 14.65 9.40 21.62
C GLU A 37 14.01 9.88 20.30
N LEU A 38 12.67 9.86 20.24
CA LEU A 38 11.91 10.17 19.03
C LEU A 38 11.17 11.50 19.09
N GLY A 39 11.39 12.29 20.18
CA GLY A 39 10.64 13.51 20.46
C GLY A 39 9.24 13.24 21.02
N GLN A 40 8.54 14.31 21.46
CA GLN A 40 7.22 14.22 22.08
C GLN A 40 7.15 13.24 23.26
N ASP A 41 8.24 13.11 24.03
CA ASP A 41 8.41 12.17 25.12
C ASP A 41 8.19 10.69 24.73
N ILE A 42 8.41 10.36 23.45
CA ILE A 42 8.42 8.99 22.99
C ILE A 42 9.86 8.48 22.98
N THR A 43 10.08 7.39 23.67
CA THR A 43 11.31 6.62 23.55
C THR A 43 11.05 5.26 22.91
N ALA A 44 12.08 4.69 22.29
CA ALA A 44 11.97 3.38 21.66
C ALA A 44 13.22 2.56 21.91
N THR A 45 13.08 1.34 22.42
CA THR A 45 14.18 0.42 22.65
C THR A 45 14.27 -0.56 21.53
N VAL A 46 15.45 -0.70 20.93
CA VAL A 46 15.74 -1.75 19.95
C VAL A 46 15.83 -3.08 20.68
N ILE A 47 14.97 -4.03 20.33
CA ILE A 47 14.92 -5.35 20.97
C ILE A 47 15.83 -6.35 20.26
N GLU A 48 15.66 -6.47 18.94
CA GLU A 48 16.44 -7.37 18.10
C GLU A 48 16.49 -6.90 16.64
N HIS A 49 17.32 -7.53 15.87
CA HIS A 49 17.40 -7.36 14.43
C HIS A 49 17.04 -8.64 13.70
N ARG A 50 16.23 -8.48 12.63
CA ARG A 50 15.90 -9.53 11.66
C ARG A 50 16.25 -9.01 10.28
N ASP A 51 17.42 -9.36 9.77
CA ASP A 51 17.98 -8.82 8.52
C ASP A 51 17.98 -7.27 8.52
N ARG A 52 17.19 -6.64 7.65
CA ARG A 52 17.09 -5.16 7.56
C ARG A 52 16.07 -4.56 8.52
N ILE A 53 15.22 -5.38 9.10
CA ILE A 53 14.18 -4.98 10.01
C ILE A 53 14.72 -4.97 11.44
N SER A 54 14.22 -4.07 12.28
CA SER A 54 14.49 -4.02 13.70
C SER A 54 13.17 -4.16 14.45
N VAL A 55 13.11 -5.06 15.41
CA VAL A 55 11.99 -5.11 16.36
C VAL A 55 12.22 -4.02 17.40
N VAL A 56 11.24 -3.15 17.57
CA VAL A 56 11.34 -1.96 18.43
C VAL A 56 10.17 -1.92 19.38
N CYS A 57 10.46 -1.74 20.66
CA CYS A 57 9.47 -1.53 21.71
C CYS A 57 9.39 -0.04 22.04
N PHE A 58 8.22 0.55 21.87
CA PHE A 58 7.97 1.97 22.11
C PHE A 58 7.45 2.18 23.52
N ASN A 59 7.84 3.30 24.12
CA ASN A 59 7.37 3.76 25.41
C ASN A 59 6.96 5.23 25.31
N GLY A 60 5.76 5.57 25.73
CA GLY A 60 5.21 6.93 25.66
C GLY A 60 4.05 7.12 26.64
N GLY A 61 3.91 6.20 27.61
CA GLY A 61 2.84 6.25 28.63
C GLY A 61 1.43 6.01 28.07
N ASN A 62 0.42 6.41 28.82
CA ASN A 62 -0.99 6.17 28.49
C ASN A 62 -1.43 6.89 27.20
N ASP A 63 -0.76 7.99 26.83
CA ASP A 63 -1.08 8.79 25.66
C ASP A 63 -0.19 8.45 24.45
N PHE A 64 0.49 7.29 24.46
CA PHE A 64 1.45 6.90 23.44
C PHE A 64 0.90 7.03 22.02
N LEU A 65 -0.28 6.49 21.73
CA LEU A 65 -0.88 6.53 20.39
C LEU A 65 -1.18 7.97 19.93
N PHE A 66 -1.64 8.82 20.83
CA PHE A 66 -1.86 10.24 20.54
C PHE A 66 -0.54 10.94 20.22
N ARG A 67 0.50 10.72 21.03
CA ARG A 67 1.84 11.28 20.83
C ARG A 67 2.47 10.75 19.52
N LEU A 68 2.30 9.46 19.24
CA LEU A 68 2.77 8.84 18.01
C LEU A 68 2.12 9.49 16.77
N LYS A 69 0.81 9.71 16.81
CA LYS A 69 0.09 10.43 15.73
C LYS A 69 0.59 11.86 15.54
N LYS A 70 0.92 12.53 16.64
CA LYS A 70 1.44 13.90 16.61
C LYS A 70 2.89 13.96 16.11
N ALA A 71 3.75 13.03 16.52
CA ALA A 71 5.16 12.96 16.12
C ALA A 71 5.36 12.34 14.74
N GLY A 72 4.45 11.44 14.34
CA GLY A 72 4.58 10.67 13.11
C GLY A 72 4.38 11.51 11.86
N LYS A 73 5.20 11.24 10.84
CA LYS A 73 5.06 11.82 9.51
C LYS A 73 4.49 10.79 8.54
N MET A 74 3.76 11.26 7.52
CA MET A 74 3.27 10.39 6.46
C MET A 74 4.46 9.72 5.76
N PRO A 75 4.52 8.37 5.71
CA PRO A 75 5.57 7.68 4.98
C PRO A 75 5.33 7.82 3.49
N LEU A 76 6.20 8.57 2.82
CA LEU A 76 6.15 8.75 1.37
C LEU A 76 7.11 7.78 0.67
N PRO A 77 6.79 7.36 -0.56
CA PRO A 77 7.72 6.62 -1.40
C PRO A 77 9.06 7.34 -1.58
N PRO A 78 10.18 6.61 -1.74
CA PRO A 78 11.51 7.22 -1.80
C PRO A 78 11.74 8.22 -2.95
N TYR A 79 10.93 8.15 -3.99
CA TYR A 79 11.03 9.07 -5.14
C TYR A 79 10.28 10.40 -4.91
N ILE A 80 9.41 10.48 -3.90
CA ILE A 80 8.81 11.75 -3.48
C ILE A 80 9.79 12.44 -2.53
N LYS A 81 10.50 13.44 -3.06
CA LYS A 81 11.45 14.22 -2.28
C LYS A 81 10.72 15.41 -1.66
N ARG A 82 10.95 15.65 -0.38
CA ARG A 82 10.57 16.85 0.36
C ARG A 82 11.82 17.47 0.91
N ASP A 83 11.90 18.81 0.90
CA ASP A 83 13.02 19.52 1.49
C ASP A 83 13.08 19.20 2.98
N GLN A 84 14.22 18.63 3.40
CA GLN A 84 14.45 18.22 4.78
C GLN A 84 15.09 19.36 5.60
N ASN A 85 15.00 20.62 5.12
CA ASN A 85 15.58 21.74 5.83
C ASN A 85 14.75 22.04 7.10
N PRO A 86 15.33 21.93 8.30
CA PRO A 86 14.59 21.97 9.55
C PRO A 86 14.39 23.41 10.07
N GLU A 87 14.06 24.37 9.24
CA GLU A 87 13.52 25.61 9.76
C GLU A 87 12.12 25.31 10.31
N GLN A 88 12.11 24.90 11.59
CA GLN A 88 10.92 24.55 12.35
C GLN A 88 10.26 25.82 12.86
N GLY A 89 9.19 26.22 12.20
CA GLY A 89 8.28 27.25 12.67
C GLY A 89 6.86 26.95 12.16
N GLU A 90 5.83 27.33 12.89
CA GLU A 90 4.46 27.25 12.42
C GLU A 90 4.30 28.05 11.11
N GLY A 91 3.73 27.40 10.05
CA GLY A 91 3.53 28.01 8.74
C GLY A 91 4.72 27.94 7.79
N THR A 92 5.76 27.16 8.08
CA THR A 92 6.86 26.93 7.14
C THR A 92 6.42 26.09 5.93
N PRO A 93 7.07 26.23 4.73
CA PRO A 93 6.78 25.40 3.57
C PRO A 93 6.82 23.90 3.87
N ALA A 94 7.74 23.46 4.75
CA ALA A 94 7.86 22.05 5.15
C ALA A 94 6.64 21.55 5.94
N GLN A 95 6.02 22.37 6.79
CA GLN A 95 4.79 22.00 7.49
C GLN A 95 3.57 22.01 6.56
N MET A 96 3.51 22.95 5.61
CA MET A 96 2.46 22.97 4.60
C MET A 96 2.51 21.73 3.71
N ASP A 97 3.72 21.29 3.33
CA ASP A 97 3.92 20.05 2.57
C ASP A 97 3.51 18.82 3.39
N GLU A 98 3.82 18.78 4.69
CA GLU A 98 3.44 17.66 5.55
C GLU A 98 1.93 17.56 5.75
N GLN A 99 1.23 18.67 5.97
CA GLN A 99 -0.23 18.70 6.05
C GLN A 99 -0.87 18.27 4.73
N LYS A 100 -0.34 18.77 3.62
CA LYS A 100 -0.81 18.40 2.29
C LYS A 100 -0.59 16.92 2.02
N ASP A 101 0.58 16.36 2.33
CA ASP A 101 0.86 14.94 2.18
C ASP A 101 -0.09 14.06 3.01
N ARG A 102 -0.48 14.48 4.21
CA ARG A 102 -1.47 13.77 5.04
C ARG A 102 -2.86 13.72 4.39
N GLN A 103 -3.23 14.73 3.63
CA GLN A 103 -4.51 14.81 2.92
C GLN A 103 -4.43 14.11 1.57
N ASP A 104 -3.39 14.38 0.79
CA ASP A 104 -3.30 13.97 -0.61
C ASP A 104 -2.76 12.53 -0.77
N TYR A 105 -1.95 12.03 0.20
CA TYR A 105 -1.38 10.69 0.13
C TYR A 105 -2.24 9.65 0.89
N GLN A 106 -3.56 9.79 0.81
CA GLN A 106 -4.52 8.81 1.31
C GLN A 106 -5.79 8.87 0.47
N THR A 107 -6.44 7.72 0.29
CA THR A 107 -7.71 7.64 -0.44
C THR A 107 -8.85 8.23 0.39
N VAL A 108 -9.82 8.88 -0.26
CA VAL A 108 -11.00 9.48 0.39
C VAL A 108 -11.87 8.45 1.12
N TYR A 109 -11.70 7.17 0.81
CA TYR A 109 -12.46 6.07 1.41
C TYR A 109 -11.65 5.24 2.42
N ALA A 110 -10.46 5.68 2.84
CA ALA A 110 -9.67 4.99 3.87
C ALA A 110 -10.36 5.07 5.23
N THR A 111 -10.53 3.93 5.89
CA THR A 111 -11.20 3.84 7.21
C THR A 111 -10.37 3.12 8.27
N ALA A 112 -9.49 2.20 7.86
CA ALA A 112 -8.66 1.40 8.76
C ALA A 112 -7.21 1.88 8.77
N GLU A 113 -6.69 2.20 9.96
CA GLU A 113 -5.28 2.57 10.14
C GLU A 113 -4.37 1.34 10.06
N GLY A 114 -3.11 1.50 9.58
CA GLY A 114 -2.10 0.44 9.63
C GLY A 114 -1.30 0.23 8.35
N ALA A 115 -1.66 0.85 7.24
CA ALA A 115 -0.89 0.81 6.01
C ALA A 115 0.38 1.68 6.11
N VAL A 116 1.47 1.22 5.49
CA VAL A 116 2.72 1.99 5.33
C VAL A 116 2.66 2.88 4.09
N ALA A 117 1.89 2.45 3.08
CA ALA A 117 1.68 3.19 1.85
C ALA A 117 0.19 3.24 1.49
N ALA A 118 -0.23 4.32 0.84
CA ALA A 118 -1.58 4.39 0.29
C ALA A 118 -1.72 3.49 -0.96
N PRO A 119 -2.90 2.94 -1.25
CA PRO A 119 -3.20 2.31 -2.53
C PRO A 119 -3.37 3.41 -3.59
N THR A 120 -2.25 3.83 -4.20
CA THR A 120 -2.12 5.10 -4.93
C THR A 120 -3.01 5.21 -6.17
N ALA A 121 -3.43 4.11 -6.78
CA ALA A 121 -4.46 4.14 -7.83
C ALA A 121 -5.81 4.65 -7.31
N GLY A 122 -6.10 4.48 -6.02
CA GLY A 122 -7.29 5.01 -5.37
C GLY A 122 -7.30 6.52 -5.18
N LEU A 123 -6.13 7.19 -5.24
CA LEU A 123 -6.02 8.64 -5.12
C LEU A 123 -6.69 9.40 -6.29
N HIS A 124 -6.91 8.72 -7.41
CA HIS A 124 -7.64 9.27 -8.56
C HIS A 124 -9.15 9.40 -8.32
N PHE A 125 -9.67 8.78 -7.24
CA PHE A 125 -11.11 8.80 -6.94
C PHE A 125 -11.43 9.87 -5.90
N THR A 126 -12.34 10.76 -6.25
CA THR A 126 -12.94 11.72 -5.33
C THR A 126 -14.30 11.20 -4.85
N GLU A 127 -14.83 11.77 -3.76
CA GLU A 127 -16.20 11.49 -3.30
C GLU A 127 -17.24 11.73 -4.40
N ASP A 128 -17.09 12.83 -5.15
CA ASP A 128 -18.01 13.18 -6.25
C ASP A 128 -17.96 12.14 -7.38
N LEU A 129 -16.74 11.64 -7.73
CA LEU A 129 -16.61 10.60 -8.74
C LEU A 129 -17.25 9.29 -8.27
N LEU A 130 -17.04 8.90 -7.01
CA LEU A 130 -17.66 7.70 -6.43
C LEU A 130 -19.19 7.83 -6.41
N ALA A 131 -19.72 9.00 -6.06
CA ALA A 131 -21.16 9.28 -6.10
C ALA A 131 -21.70 9.21 -7.55
N ALA A 132 -20.99 9.78 -8.51
CA ALA A 132 -21.38 9.74 -9.93
C ALA A 132 -21.38 8.31 -10.49
N LEU A 133 -20.41 7.47 -10.11
CA LEU A 133 -20.38 6.05 -10.49
C LEU A 133 -21.59 5.30 -9.90
N SER A 134 -21.87 5.51 -8.62
CA SER A 134 -23.02 4.90 -7.96
C SER A 134 -24.36 5.33 -8.60
N ALA A 135 -24.48 6.61 -8.97
CA ALA A 135 -25.67 7.12 -9.68
C ALA A 135 -25.86 6.49 -11.08
N LYS A 136 -24.78 6.02 -11.70
CA LYS A 136 -24.80 5.26 -12.96
C LYS A 136 -25.05 3.75 -12.77
N GLY A 137 -25.30 3.29 -11.54
CA GLY A 137 -25.54 1.88 -11.24
C GLY A 137 -24.26 1.03 -11.15
N VAL A 138 -23.10 1.65 -10.96
CA VAL A 138 -21.86 0.92 -10.70
C VAL A 138 -21.78 0.59 -9.22
N ASP A 139 -21.66 -0.69 -8.89
CA ASP A 139 -21.45 -1.16 -7.53
C ASP A 139 -20.00 -0.88 -7.09
N VAL A 140 -19.82 0.02 -6.13
CA VAL A 140 -18.53 0.30 -5.51
C VAL A 140 -18.35 -0.62 -4.30
N VAL A 141 -17.47 -1.61 -4.42
CA VAL A 141 -17.13 -2.56 -3.36
C VAL A 141 -15.78 -2.19 -2.76
N ARG A 142 -15.69 -2.15 -1.44
CA ARG A 142 -14.48 -1.80 -0.71
C ARG A 142 -13.90 -3.04 -0.03
N ILE A 143 -12.59 -3.17 -0.10
CA ILE A 143 -11.80 -4.15 0.65
C ILE A 143 -10.73 -3.42 1.47
N THR A 144 -10.29 -4.00 2.58
CA THR A 144 -9.22 -3.38 3.39
C THR A 144 -7.87 -3.94 2.97
N LEU A 145 -6.93 -3.03 2.69
CA LEU A 145 -5.56 -3.35 2.32
C LEU A 145 -4.59 -2.58 3.20
N HIS A 146 -3.68 -3.29 3.86
CA HIS A 146 -2.54 -2.69 4.54
C HIS A 146 -1.32 -2.84 3.64
N VAL A 147 -1.17 -1.87 2.73
CA VAL A 147 -0.07 -1.86 1.76
C VAL A 147 1.25 -1.68 2.51
N GLY A 148 2.17 -2.61 2.29
CA GLY A 148 3.45 -2.66 2.98
C GLY A 148 4.56 -1.89 2.25
N TYR A 149 5.70 -1.72 2.95
CA TYR A 149 6.91 -1.12 2.39
C TYR A 149 7.43 -1.87 1.14
N GLY A 150 7.17 -3.18 1.06
CA GLY A 150 7.65 -4.03 -0.03
C GLY A 150 7.20 -3.63 -1.43
N THR A 151 6.11 -2.88 -1.55
CA THR A 151 5.60 -2.37 -2.84
C THR A 151 6.61 -1.48 -3.57
N PHE A 152 7.54 -0.86 -2.84
CA PHE A 152 8.57 0.02 -3.40
C PHE A 152 9.94 -0.64 -3.53
N VAL A 153 10.08 -1.92 -3.20
CA VAL A 153 11.35 -2.66 -3.29
C VAL A 153 11.52 -3.18 -4.72
N PRO A 154 12.60 -2.78 -5.43
CA PRO A 154 12.86 -3.30 -6.78
C PRO A 154 13.18 -4.80 -6.75
N VAL A 155 12.84 -5.49 -7.83
CA VAL A 155 13.26 -6.88 -8.07
C VAL A 155 14.78 -6.90 -8.27
N ARG A 156 15.48 -7.77 -7.51
CA ARG A 156 16.95 -7.85 -7.55
C ARG A 156 17.48 -9.21 -7.98
N VAL A 157 16.59 -10.14 -8.24
CA VAL A 157 16.96 -11.49 -8.68
C VAL A 157 17.11 -11.53 -10.20
N LYS A 158 17.97 -12.44 -10.69
CA LYS A 158 18.14 -12.64 -12.15
C LYS A 158 16.98 -13.42 -12.75
N ASP A 159 16.46 -14.41 -12.03
CA ASP A 159 15.26 -15.16 -12.42
C ASP A 159 14.10 -14.70 -11.55
N ILE A 160 13.03 -14.21 -12.17
CA ILE A 160 11.85 -13.70 -11.47
C ILE A 160 11.18 -14.78 -10.62
N ARG A 161 11.35 -16.06 -10.94
CA ARG A 161 10.82 -17.19 -10.17
C ARG A 161 11.43 -17.34 -8.79
N ASP A 162 12.63 -16.78 -8.59
CA ASP A 162 13.32 -16.76 -7.30
C ASP A 162 12.93 -15.53 -6.46
N HIS A 163 12.08 -14.62 -7.02
CA HIS A 163 11.67 -13.43 -6.30
C HIS A 163 10.63 -13.76 -5.23
N GLN A 164 10.94 -13.42 -3.98
CA GLN A 164 10.00 -13.50 -2.88
C GLN A 164 9.28 -12.16 -2.74
N ILE A 165 8.01 -12.14 -3.14
CA ILE A 165 7.18 -10.95 -2.99
C ILE A 165 6.85 -10.72 -1.53
N HIS A 166 6.86 -9.47 -1.10
CA HIS A 166 6.41 -9.11 0.24
C HIS A 166 4.91 -9.35 0.38
N SER A 167 4.52 -10.01 1.47
CA SER A 167 3.12 -10.22 1.78
C SER A 167 2.49 -8.95 2.33
N GLU A 168 1.24 -8.69 1.94
CA GLU A 168 0.45 -7.55 2.40
C GLU A 168 -0.80 -8.06 3.13
N TYR A 169 -1.15 -7.41 4.24
CA TYR A 169 -2.34 -7.81 4.99
C TYR A 169 -3.59 -7.27 4.32
N PHE A 170 -4.61 -8.11 4.23
CA PHE A 170 -5.88 -7.76 3.61
C PHE A 170 -7.08 -8.27 4.41
N ILE A 171 -8.25 -7.66 4.16
CA ILE A 171 -9.56 -8.16 4.60
C ILE A 171 -10.53 -8.02 3.43
N VAL A 172 -11.12 -9.13 3.03
CA VAL A 172 -12.30 -9.22 2.17
C VAL A 172 -13.43 -9.76 3.03
N ASP A 173 -14.35 -8.91 3.44
CA ASP A 173 -15.48 -9.34 4.26
C ASP A 173 -16.55 -10.09 3.46
N GLU A 174 -17.50 -10.72 4.16
CA GLU A 174 -18.58 -11.49 3.55
C GLU A 174 -19.41 -10.64 2.60
N GLN A 175 -19.70 -9.38 2.97
CA GLN A 175 -20.51 -8.49 2.17
C GLN A 175 -19.82 -8.12 0.85
N ALA A 176 -18.51 -7.87 0.88
CA ALA A 176 -17.71 -7.61 -0.32
C ALA A 176 -17.67 -8.84 -1.23
N ALA A 177 -17.37 -10.02 -0.67
CA ALA A 177 -17.33 -11.28 -1.42
C ALA A 177 -18.69 -11.59 -2.09
N GLU A 178 -19.79 -11.45 -1.35
CA GLU A 178 -21.14 -11.67 -1.89
C GLU A 178 -21.51 -10.70 -3.02
N LYS A 179 -21.21 -9.40 -2.86
CA LYS A 179 -21.48 -8.40 -3.90
C LYS A 179 -20.72 -8.71 -5.18
N ILE A 180 -19.42 -9.02 -5.07
CA ILE A 180 -18.58 -9.37 -6.23
C ILE A 180 -19.11 -10.64 -6.90
N ASN A 181 -19.41 -11.70 -6.14
CA ASN A 181 -19.94 -12.93 -6.70
C ASN A 181 -21.29 -12.74 -7.40
N ARG A 182 -22.18 -11.90 -6.83
CA ARG A 182 -23.46 -11.56 -7.43
C ARG A 182 -23.29 -10.81 -8.76
N ALA A 183 -22.41 -9.80 -8.79
CA ALA A 183 -22.13 -9.05 -10.01
C ALA A 183 -21.59 -9.96 -11.11
N ARG A 184 -20.64 -10.83 -10.79
CA ARG A 184 -20.10 -11.82 -11.74
C ARG A 184 -21.16 -12.81 -12.22
N GLY A 185 -22.00 -13.31 -11.31
CA GLY A 185 -23.12 -14.20 -11.67
C GLY A 185 -24.14 -13.53 -12.58
N ALA A 186 -24.25 -12.21 -12.56
CA ALA A 186 -25.07 -11.41 -13.48
C ALA A 186 -24.34 -11.02 -14.79
N GLY A 187 -23.12 -11.50 -15.01
CA GLY A 187 -22.32 -11.18 -16.19
C GLY A 187 -21.68 -9.78 -16.17
N CYS A 188 -21.64 -9.12 -15.01
CA CYS A 188 -20.97 -7.83 -14.86
C CYS A 188 -19.45 -8.00 -14.72
N ARG A 189 -18.69 -7.01 -15.19
CA ARG A 189 -17.25 -6.95 -15.07
C ARG A 189 -16.80 -6.55 -13.68
N VAL A 190 -15.70 -7.14 -13.21
CA VAL A 190 -14.99 -6.75 -12.00
C VAL A 190 -13.81 -5.87 -12.38
N ILE A 191 -13.86 -4.60 -12.02
CA ILE A 191 -12.82 -3.61 -12.28
C ILE A 191 -12.06 -3.35 -10.99
N ALA A 192 -10.80 -3.77 -10.94
CA ALA A 192 -9.97 -3.57 -9.76
C ALA A 192 -9.24 -2.23 -9.82
N VAL A 193 -9.25 -1.49 -8.71
CA VAL A 193 -8.50 -0.25 -8.56
C VAL A 193 -7.23 -0.52 -7.73
N GLY A 194 -6.09 -0.51 -8.41
CA GLY A 194 -4.76 -0.78 -7.86
C GLY A 194 -4.35 -2.25 -7.92
N THR A 195 -3.04 -2.45 -8.11
CA THR A 195 -2.42 -3.77 -8.24
C THR A 195 -2.53 -4.60 -6.97
N THR A 196 -2.54 -3.98 -5.78
CA THR A 196 -2.76 -4.68 -4.52
C THR A 196 -4.19 -5.23 -4.44
N ALA A 197 -5.19 -4.47 -4.92
CA ALA A 197 -6.56 -4.98 -5.01
C ALA A 197 -6.66 -6.17 -5.97
N VAL A 198 -5.99 -6.09 -7.14
CA VAL A 198 -5.92 -7.22 -8.09
C VAL A 198 -5.36 -8.46 -7.41
N ARG A 199 -4.20 -8.36 -6.74
CA ARG A 199 -3.57 -9.51 -6.07
C ARG A 199 -4.49 -10.12 -5.02
N THR A 200 -5.13 -9.30 -4.20
CA THR A 200 -6.04 -9.75 -3.15
C THR A 200 -7.26 -10.46 -3.73
N LEU A 201 -7.91 -9.88 -4.74
CA LEU A 201 -9.07 -10.50 -5.37
C LEU A 201 -8.71 -11.84 -6.03
N GLU A 202 -7.59 -11.89 -6.74
CA GLU A 202 -7.10 -13.13 -7.37
C GLU A 202 -6.70 -14.20 -6.34
N PHE A 203 -6.13 -13.78 -5.19
CA PHE A 203 -5.77 -14.67 -4.08
C PHE A 203 -7.00 -15.30 -3.43
N CYS A 204 -8.05 -14.49 -3.17
CA CYS A 204 -9.29 -14.95 -2.54
C CYS A 204 -10.23 -15.71 -3.51
N THR A 205 -9.87 -15.82 -4.80
CA THR A 205 -10.72 -16.46 -5.83
C THR A 205 -10.29 -17.88 -6.08
N ASP A 206 -11.23 -18.82 -5.97
CA ASP A 206 -11.03 -20.24 -6.26
C ASP A 206 -10.90 -20.55 -7.76
N ALA A 207 -10.69 -21.82 -8.10
CA ALA A 207 -10.57 -22.28 -9.49
C ALA A 207 -11.87 -22.12 -10.32
N CYS A 208 -13.03 -22.04 -9.66
CA CYS A 208 -14.32 -21.81 -10.29
C CYS A 208 -14.64 -20.33 -10.49
N GLY A 209 -13.73 -19.44 -10.07
CA GLY A 209 -13.89 -18.00 -10.17
C GLY A 209 -14.77 -17.39 -9.07
N ARG A 210 -15.01 -18.08 -7.95
CA ARG A 210 -15.79 -17.58 -6.82
C ARG A 210 -14.85 -16.97 -5.78
N ILE A 211 -15.16 -15.77 -5.33
CA ILE A 211 -14.46 -15.11 -4.22
C ILE A 211 -15.04 -15.57 -2.89
N SER A 212 -14.17 -15.89 -1.94
CA SER A 212 -14.50 -16.13 -0.55
C SER A 212 -14.11 -14.97 0.33
N ALA A 213 -14.89 -14.73 1.39
CA ALA A 213 -14.47 -13.84 2.47
C ALA A 213 -13.23 -14.42 3.14
N ASP A 214 -12.21 -13.60 3.32
CA ASP A 214 -10.94 -14.01 3.92
C ASP A 214 -10.19 -12.81 4.49
N GLN A 215 -9.29 -13.07 5.43
CA GLN A 215 -8.37 -12.07 5.97
C GLN A 215 -7.02 -12.72 6.26
N GLY A 216 -5.96 -12.03 5.96
CA GLY A 216 -4.64 -12.59 6.17
C GLY A 216 -3.57 -11.86 5.39
N ARG A 217 -2.54 -12.60 4.99
CA ARG A 217 -1.42 -12.07 4.21
C ARG A 217 -1.45 -12.63 2.79
N CYS A 218 -1.53 -11.75 1.80
CA CYS A 218 -1.44 -12.08 0.39
C CYS A 218 0.02 -12.00 -0.07
N ASP A 219 0.57 -13.13 -0.48
CA ASP A 219 1.91 -13.27 -1.07
C ASP A 219 1.85 -13.68 -2.55
N LEU A 220 0.69 -13.56 -3.18
CA LEU A 220 0.50 -13.90 -4.59
C LEU A 220 1.39 -13.05 -5.49
N PHE A 221 2.30 -13.69 -6.21
CA PHE A 221 3.14 -13.05 -7.22
C PHE A 221 2.58 -13.29 -8.61
N ILE A 222 2.09 -12.22 -9.25
CA ILE A 222 1.53 -12.26 -10.60
C ILE A 222 2.57 -11.74 -11.59
N TYR A 223 2.91 -12.56 -12.60
CA TYR A 223 3.81 -12.23 -13.69
C TYR A 223 3.33 -12.91 -14.99
N PRO A 224 3.87 -12.57 -16.17
CA PRO A 224 3.42 -13.12 -17.44
C PRO A 224 3.30 -14.64 -17.46
N GLY A 225 2.12 -15.12 -17.88
CA GLY A 225 1.71 -16.52 -17.81
C GLY A 225 0.66 -16.84 -16.73
N TYR A 226 0.40 -15.89 -15.80
CA TYR A 226 -0.69 -16.01 -14.84
C TYR A 226 -2.06 -15.97 -15.54
N ARG A 227 -3.00 -16.79 -15.08
CA ARG A 227 -4.39 -16.79 -15.58
C ARG A 227 -5.30 -16.14 -14.55
N PHE A 228 -5.84 -14.98 -14.90
CA PHE A 228 -6.77 -14.26 -14.06
C PHE A 228 -8.10 -14.99 -13.94
N LYS A 229 -8.65 -15.00 -12.72
CA LYS A 229 -9.85 -15.74 -12.36
C LYS A 229 -11.04 -14.82 -12.07
N CYS A 230 -10.77 -13.59 -11.64
CA CYS A 230 -11.77 -12.67 -11.13
C CYS A 230 -11.78 -11.30 -11.81
N VAL A 231 -10.61 -10.73 -12.03
CA VAL A 231 -10.48 -9.34 -12.47
C VAL A 231 -10.60 -9.24 -13.99
N ASP A 232 -11.51 -8.39 -14.48
CA ASP A 232 -11.80 -8.20 -15.91
C ASP A 232 -11.22 -6.89 -16.45
N ALA A 233 -10.90 -5.91 -15.58
CA ALA A 233 -10.22 -4.67 -15.96
C ALA A 233 -9.47 -4.09 -14.74
N ILE A 234 -8.45 -3.28 -15.01
CA ILE A 234 -7.58 -2.68 -13.98
C ILE A 234 -7.48 -1.17 -14.19
N ILE A 235 -7.69 -0.40 -13.11
CA ILE A 235 -7.27 0.99 -13.03
C ILE A 235 -6.01 1.05 -12.17
N THR A 236 -4.92 1.60 -12.70
CA THR A 236 -3.65 1.64 -11.99
C THR A 236 -2.79 2.84 -12.43
N ASN A 237 -1.77 3.19 -11.65
CA ASN A 237 -0.77 4.20 -12.03
C ASN A 237 0.23 3.62 -13.03
N PHE A 238 1.04 4.49 -13.62
CA PHE A 238 2.25 4.08 -14.35
C PHE A 238 3.33 3.67 -13.36
N HIS A 239 3.90 2.49 -13.56
CA HIS A 239 4.86 1.85 -12.63
C HIS A 239 6.31 1.98 -13.08
N LEU A 240 7.23 1.78 -12.14
CA LEU A 240 8.67 1.74 -12.41
C LEU A 240 9.04 0.53 -13.30
N PRO A 241 10.04 0.69 -14.17
CA PRO A 241 10.70 -0.45 -14.80
C PRO A 241 11.20 -1.46 -13.76
N GLU A 242 11.28 -2.73 -14.15
CA GLU A 242 11.78 -3.83 -13.31
C GLU A 242 11.03 -4.02 -11.98
N SER A 243 9.78 -3.53 -11.90
CA SER A 243 8.92 -3.71 -10.73
C SER A 243 7.97 -4.89 -10.87
N THR A 244 7.59 -5.49 -9.73
CA THR A 244 6.55 -6.52 -9.67
C THR A 244 5.20 -6.00 -10.19
N LEU A 245 4.96 -4.70 -10.10
CA LEU A 245 3.74 -4.03 -10.54
C LEU A 245 3.66 -3.98 -12.07
N LEU A 246 4.77 -3.66 -12.74
CA LEU A 246 4.85 -3.71 -14.21
C LEU A 246 4.70 -5.14 -14.73
N MET A 247 5.23 -6.13 -14.00
CA MET A 247 5.05 -7.55 -14.33
C MET A 247 3.57 -7.97 -14.24
N LEU A 248 2.85 -7.51 -13.23
CA LEU A 248 1.42 -7.81 -13.05
C LEU A 248 0.59 -7.29 -14.22
N ILE A 249 0.74 -6.01 -14.59
CA ILE A 249 -0.03 -5.45 -15.71
C ILE A 249 0.38 -6.05 -17.06
N SER A 250 1.65 -6.45 -17.22
CA SER A 250 2.12 -7.20 -18.38
C SER A 250 1.57 -8.62 -18.45
N ALA A 251 1.23 -9.22 -17.28
CA ALA A 251 0.54 -10.50 -17.22
C ALA A 251 -0.95 -10.36 -17.53
N PHE A 252 -1.54 -9.22 -17.16
CA PHE A 252 -2.98 -8.97 -17.33
C PHE A 252 -3.37 -8.79 -18.81
N TYR A 253 -2.53 -8.08 -19.55
CA TYR A 253 -2.82 -7.84 -20.97
C TYR A 253 -1.77 -8.56 -21.85
N ASP A 254 -0.84 -7.80 -22.42
CA ASP A 254 0.26 -8.28 -23.22
C ASP A 254 1.50 -7.43 -22.95
N ARG A 255 2.64 -8.08 -22.68
CA ARG A 255 3.86 -7.37 -22.29
C ARG A 255 4.33 -6.34 -23.33
N GLU A 256 4.30 -6.68 -24.60
CA GLU A 256 4.81 -5.80 -25.65
C GLU A 256 3.90 -4.58 -25.80
N ARG A 257 2.59 -4.80 -25.82
CA ARG A 257 1.60 -3.73 -25.91
C ARG A 257 1.62 -2.81 -24.68
N ILE A 258 1.80 -3.36 -23.48
CA ILE A 258 2.00 -2.54 -22.27
C ILE A 258 3.24 -1.67 -22.40
N LEU A 259 4.37 -2.22 -22.87
CA LEU A 259 5.59 -1.45 -23.06
C LEU A 259 5.44 -0.39 -24.17
N ASP A 260 4.69 -0.66 -25.22
CA ASP A 260 4.39 0.33 -26.26
C ASP A 260 3.49 1.45 -25.72
N ALA A 261 2.46 1.12 -24.92
CA ALA A 261 1.65 2.12 -24.24
C ALA A 261 2.49 3.01 -23.30
N TYR A 262 3.50 2.43 -22.63
CA TYR A 262 4.44 3.19 -21.80
C TYR A 262 5.32 4.13 -22.63
N LYS A 263 5.77 3.73 -23.83
CA LYS A 263 6.48 4.64 -24.73
C LYS A 263 5.61 5.82 -25.13
N VAL A 264 4.36 5.56 -25.54
CA VAL A 264 3.40 6.62 -25.87
C VAL A 264 3.19 7.54 -24.67
N ALA A 265 3.02 6.99 -23.45
CA ALA A 265 2.85 7.79 -22.24
C ALA A 265 4.06 8.69 -21.95
N VAL A 266 5.28 8.22 -22.21
CA VAL A 266 6.51 9.04 -22.08
C VAL A 266 6.53 10.15 -23.15
N ASP A 267 6.23 9.83 -24.39
CA ASP A 267 6.23 10.78 -25.51
C ASP A 267 5.16 11.88 -25.31
N GLU A 268 3.99 11.50 -24.81
CA GLU A 268 2.88 12.41 -24.48
C GLU A 268 3.02 13.08 -23.10
N LYS A 269 4.14 12.84 -22.38
CA LYS A 269 4.49 13.47 -21.11
C LYS A 269 3.49 13.17 -19.96
N TYR A 270 2.90 11.97 -19.96
CA TYR A 270 2.15 11.50 -18.80
C TYR A 270 3.05 11.44 -17.55
N ARG A 271 2.47 11.74 -16.42
CA ARG A 271 3.17 11.68 -15.13
C ARG A 271 3.13 10.25 -14.59
N PHE A 272 4.24 9.84 -14.01
CA PHE A 272 4.42 8.49 -13.49
C PHE A 272 4.35 8.46 -11.95
N PHE A 273 4.22 7.26 -11.39
CA PHE A 273 4.25 6.93 -9.98
C PHE A 273 3.01 7.37 -9.20
N SER A 274 3.12 7.54 -7.87
CA SER A 274 1.99 7.71 -6.95
C SER A 274 1.10 8.91 -7.25
N TYR A 275 1.70 10.05 -7.56
CA TYR A 275 1.00 11.29 -7.92
C TYR A 275 0.92 11.51 -9.43
N GLY A 276 1.20 10.47 -10.19
CA GLY A 276 1.12 10.49 -11.64
C GLY A 276 -0.29 10.32 -12.18
N ASP A 277 -0.34 9.98 -13.45
CA ASP A 277 -1.59 9.72 -14.16
C ASP A 277 -1.99 8.24 -14.05
N ALA A 278 -3.21 7.90 -14.43
CA ALA A 278 -3.72 6.54 -14.37
C ALA A 278 -3.84 5.90 -15.76
N MET A 279 -3.76 4.57 -15.78
CA MET A 279 -4.11 3.72 -16.91
C MET A 279 -5.39 2.96 -16.60
N PHE A 280 -6.24 2.78 -17.60
CA PHE A 280 -7.33 1.80 -17.60
C PHE A 280 -6.98 0.70 -18.61
N ILE A 281 -6.92 -0.54 -18.14
CA ILE A 281 -6.50 -1.71 -18.92
C ILE A 281 -7.67 -2.69 -18.94
N GLU A 282 -8.16 -3.04 -20.11
CA GLU A 282 -9.26 -3.98 -20.36
C GLU A 282 -8.98 -4.97 -21.48
#